data_73e9b93dda7c9d55fd1f7483c67bf7d5
#
_entry.id   73e9b93dda7c9d55fd1f7483c67bf7d5
#
_cell.length_a   1.000
_cell.length_b   1.000
_cell.length_c   1.000
_cell.angle_alpha   90.00
_cell.angle_beta   90.00
_cell.angle_gamma   90.00
#
_symmetry.space_group_name_H-M   'P 1'
#
loop_
_entity.id
_entity.type
_entity.pdbx_description
1 polymer ?
#
loop_
_entity_poly.entity_id
_entity_poly.type
_entity_poly.pdbx_seq_one_letter_code
_entity_poly.pdbx_strand_id
1 'polypeptide(L)'
;MQPLTQQTVYAAIGEDALRRIVDVFYERVERDPLLRPLFPADLGPGKEGQFLFLVQYFGGPAHYSAQRGHPRLRMRHLPFAIGQPERDAWLGHMLAAIDEVGVAEPARTLMRDYFERAATFMINQQ
;
A
#
# COMPACT_ATOMS: atom_id res chain seq x y z
N MET A 1 10.98 6.85 26.35
CA MET A 1 9.97 6.44 25.36
C MET A 1 10.44 6.83 23.98
N GLN A 2 10.47 5.89 23.06
CA GLN A 2 10.85 6.18 21.68
C GLN A 2 9.64 6.66 20.88
N PRO A 3 9.83 7.66 20.00
CA PRO A 3 8.73 8.11 19.14
C PRO A 3 8.31 6.99 18.16
N LEU A 4 7.04 6.99 17.79
CA LEU A 4 6.54 6.07 16.77
C LEU A 4 7.14 6.44 15.40
N THR A 5 7.67 5.46 14.69
CA THR A 5 8.20 5.61 13.34
C THR A 5 7.46 4.71 12.37
N GLN A 6 7.76 4.83 11.06
CA GLN A 6 7.14 3.94 10.08
C GLN A 6 7.43 2.47 10.39
N GLN A 7 8.61 2.14 10.88
CA GLN A 7 8.99 0.76 11.20
C GLN A 7 8.40 0.23 12.51
N THR A 8 7.63 1.04 13.24
CA THR A 8 6.92 0.62 14.45
C THR A 8 5.41 0.67 14.31
N VAL A 9 4.91 1.03 13.13
CA VAL A 9 3.46 1.07 12.87
C VAL A 9 2.83 -0.30 13.05
N TYR A 10 3.48 -1.37 12.58
CA TYR A 10 2.97 -2.72 12.72
C TYR A 10 2.66 -3.08 14.18
N ALA A 11 3.58 -2.77 15.08
CA ALA A 11 3.39 -3.02 16.51
C ALA A 11 2.23 -2.21 17.08
N ALA A 12 2.00 -1.01 16.55
CA ALA A 12 0.95 -0.11 17.05
C ALA A 12 -0.45 -0.50 16.58
N ILE A 13 -0.61 -0.90 15.31
CA ILE A 13 -1.95 -1.14 14.74
C ILE A 13 -2.28 -2.62 14.53
N GLY A 14 -1.28 -3.48 14.39
CA GLY A 14 -1.46 -4.92 14.26
C GLY A 14 -1.69 -5.41 12.83
N GLU A 15 -1.55 -6.73 12.69
CA GLU A 15 -1.69 -7.40 11.40
C GLU A 15 -3.11 -7.30 10.85
N ASP A 16 -4.12 -7.43 11.71
CA ASP A 16 -5.52 -7.43 11.28
C ASP A 16 -5.91 -6.09 10.68
N ALA A 17 -5.45 -4.97 11.25
CA ALA A 17 -5.72 -3.66 10.69
C ALA A 17 -5.08 -3.51 9.30
N LEU A 18 -3.84 -3.97 9.13
CA LEU A 18 -3.18 -3.95 7.83
C LEU A 18 -3.92 -4.81 6.80
N ARG A 19 -4.39 -5.99 7.19
CA ARG A 19 -5.19 -6.85 6.30
C ARG A 19 -6.45 -6.14 5.86
N ARG A 20 -7.17 -5.50 6.78
CA ARG A 20 -8.40 -4.78 6.45
C ARG A 20 -8.16 -3.59 5.54
N ILE A 21 -7.05 -2.87 5.73
CA ILE A 21 -6.68 -1.76 4.83
C ILE A 21 -6.49 -2.29 3.41
N VAL A 22 -5.75 -3.38 3.25
CA VAL A 22 -5.52 -3.98 1.93
C VAL A 22 -6.85 -4.45 1.32
N ASP A 23 -7.71 -5.09 2.11
CA ASP A 23 -9.01 -5.54 1.62
C ASP A 23 -9.87 -4.37 1.10
N VAL A 24 -9.97 -3.30 1.87
CA VAL A 24 -10.76 -2.12 1.47
C VAL A 24 -10.15 -1.46 0.23
N PHE A 25 -8.83 -1.34 0.19
CA PHE A 25 -8.14 -0.77 -0.97
C PHE A 25 -8.49 -1.53 -2.25
N TYR A 26 -8.40 -2.86 -2.23
CA TYR A 26 -8.67 -3.67 -3.42
C TYR A 26 -10.14 -3.66 -3.80
N GLU A 27 -11.07 -3.59 -2.85
CA GLU A 27 -12.50 -3.40 -3.15
C GLU A 27 -12.73 -2.10 -3.91
N ARG A 28 -12.04 -1.03 -3.53
CA ARG A 28 -12.16 0.26 -4.20
C ARG A 28 -11.54 0.25 -5.59
N VAL A 29 -10.36 -0.39 -5.74
CA VAL A 29 -9.68 -0.52 -7.04
C VAL A 29 -10.56 -1.31 -8.01
N GLU A 30 -11.21 -2.36 -7.55
CA GLU A 30 -12.08 -3.18 -8.41
C GLU A 30 -13.20 -2.37 -9.05
N ARG A 31 -13.66 -1.33 -8.38
CA ARG A 31 -14.75 -0.45 -8.86
C ARG A 31 -14.26 0.78 -9.61
N ASP A 32 -12.95 0.96 -9.74
CA ASP A 32 -12.38 2.14 -10.37
C ASP A 32 -12.05 1.86 -11.83
N PRO A 33 -12.76 2.45 -12.79
CA PRO A 33 -12.51 2.19 -14.21
C PRO A 33 -11.15 2.69 -14.68
N LEU A 34 -10.52 3.63 -13.98
CA LEU A 34 -9.17 4.10 -14.33
C LEU A 34 -8.11 3.09 -13.91
N LEU A 35 -8.18 2.58 -12.68
CA LEU A 35 -7.14 1.70 -12.13
C LEU A 35 -7.36 0.23 -12.43
N ARG A 36 -8.62 -0.23 -12.49
CA ARG A 36 -8.90 -1.66 -12.63
C ARG A 36 -8.16 -2.31 -13.81
N PRO A 37 -8.10 -1.67 -15.01
CA PRO A 37 -7.39 -2.25 -16.14
C PRO A 37 -5.89 -2.43 -15.95
N LEU A 38 -5.27 -1.71 -15.01
CA LEU A 38 -3.84 -1.83 -14.72
C LEU A 38 -3.53 -3.05 -13.85
N PHE A 39 -4.55 -3.72 -13.32
CA PHE A 39 -4.39 -4.87 -12.44
C PHE A 39 -4.79 -6.16 -13.18
N PRO A 40 -4.20 -7.30 -12.81
CA PRO A 40 -4.61 -8.58 -13.40
C PRO A 40 -6.07 -8.91 -13.11
N ALA A 41 -6.65 -9.80 -13.93
CA ALA A 41 -8.02 -10.26 -13.68
C ALA A 41 -8.16 -10.90 -12.30
N ASP A 42 -7.19 -11.72 -11.89
CA ASP A 42 -7.13 -12.29 -10.55
C ASP A 42 -6.34 -11.34 -9.64
N LEU A 43 -7.03 -10.70 -8.70
CA LEU A 43 -6.42 -9.76 -7.76
C LEU A 43 -5.77 -10.45 -6.55
N GLY A 44 -6.00 -11.76 -6.36
CA GLY A 44 -5.54 -12.47 -5.17
C GLY A 44 -4.04 -12.40 -4.92
N PRO A 45 -3.19 -12.78 -5.89
CA PRO A 45 -1.74 -12.75 -5.68
C PRO A 45 -1.20 -11.35 -5.38
N GLY A 46 -1.68 -10.33 -6.10
CA GLY A 46 -1.27 -8.94 -5.86
C GLY A 46 -1.69 -8.44 -4.48
N LYS A 47 -2.92 -8.77 -4.08
CA LYS A 47 -3.45 -8.43 -2.78
C LYS A 47 -2.63 -9.04 -1.65
N GLU A 48 -2.32 -10.33 -1.75
CA GLU A 48 -1.47 -11.00 -0.77
C GLU A 48 -0.07 -10.41 -0.74
N GLY A 49 0.52 -10.13 -1.90
CA GLY A 49 1.83 -9.50 -2.00
C GLY A 49 1.87 -8.13 -1.35
N GLN A 50 0.84 -7.30 -1.58
CA GLN A 50 0.77 -5.98 -0.95
C GLN A 50 0.67 -6.11 0.57
N PHE A 51 -0.17 -7.02 1.06
CA PHE A 51 -0.30 -7.25 2.49
C PHE A 51 1.05 -7.62 3.11
N LEU A 52 1.75 -8.62 2.55
CA LEU A 52 3.04 -9.05 3.07
C LEU A 52 4.09 -7.93 3.02
N PHE A 53 4.07 -7.14 1.94
CA PHE A 53 4.98 -6.01 1.81
C PHE A 53 4.73 -4.95 2.90
N LEU A 54 3.46 -4.59 3.12
CA LEU A 54 3.12 -3.58 4.14
C LEU A 54 3.46 -4.06 5.53
N VAL A 55 3.21 -5.33 5.85
CA VAL A 55 3.61 -5.90 7.13
C VAL A 55 5.11 -5.72 7.34
N GLN A 56 5.92 -6.11 6.35
CA GLN A 56 7.37 -6.00 6.43
C GLN A 56 7.83 -4.54 6.53
N TYR A 57 7.30 -3.68 5.67
CA TYR A 57 7.72 -2.28 5.63
C TYR A 57 7.45 -1.56 6.95
N PHE A 58 6.31 -1.83 7.57
CA PHE A 58 5.91 -1.18 8.80
C PHE A 58 6.45 -1.86 10.07
N GLY A 59 7.40 -2.75 9.93
CA GLY A 59 8.17 -3.30 11.05
C GLY A 59 7.76 -4.68 11.52
N GLY A 60 6.89 -5.37 10.79
CA GLY A 60 6.51 -6.75 11.07
C GLY A 60 7.48 -7.76 10.46
N PRO A 61 7.10 -9.06 10.47
CA PRO A 61 7.96 -10.11 9.93
C PRO A 61 8.30 -9.91 8.44
N ALA A 62 9.53 -10.26 8.05
CA ALA A 62 10.03 -10.07 6.70
C ALA A 62 9.62 -11.21 5.75
N HIS A 63 8.34 -11.60 5.79
CA HIS A 63 7.82 -12.69 4.94
C HIS A 63 7.82 -12.35 3.46
N TYR A 64 7.63 -11.07 3.10
CA TYR A 64 7.65 -10.67 1.70
C TYR A 64 9.01 -10.99 1.07
N SER A 65 10.11 -10.53 1.69
CA SER A 65 11.44 -10.75 1.15
C SER A 65 11.83 -12.23 1.16
N ALA A 66 11.38 -12.99 2.15
CA ALA A 66 11.63 -14.44 2.23
C ALA A 66 10.96 -15.18 1.07
N GLN A 67 9.78 -14.75 0.63
CA GLN A 67 9.02 -15.41 -0.44
C GLN A 67 9.32 -14.85 -1.82
N ARG A 68 9.58 -13.53 -1.95
CA ARG A 68 9.61 -12.83 -3.23
C ARG A 68 10.90 -12.05 -3.49
N GLY A 69 11.85 -12.05 -2.53
CA GLY A 69 13.10 -11.31 -2.65
C GLY A 69 12.91 -9.82 -2.37
N HIS A 70 13.84 -8.99 -2.86
CA HIS A 70 13.78 -7.55 -2.68
C HIS A 70 12.53 -6.97 -3.35
N PRO A 71 11.80 -6.05 -2.72
CA PRO A 71 10.56 -5.49 -3.28
C PRO A 71 10.71 -4.84 -4.64
N ARG A 72 11.74 -4.00 -4.86
CA ARG A 72 12.02 -3.32 -6.14
C ARG A 72 10.74 -2.67 -6.69
N LEU A 73 10.06 -1.88 -5.86
CA LEU A 73 8.71 -1.38 -6.18
C LEU A 73 8.65 -0.63 -7.50
N ARG A 74 9.57 0.30 -7.74
CA ARG A 74 9.53 1.10 -8.95
C ARG A 74 9.75 0.24 -10.19
N MET A 75 10.69 -0.70 -10.13
CA MET A 75 10.97 -1.60 -11.24
C MET A 75 9.74 -2.46 -11.57
N ARG A 76 9.03 -2.97 -10.55
CA ARG A 76 7.83 -3.80 -10.76
C ARG A 76 6.69 -3.01 -11.40
N HIS A 77 6.68 -1.68 -11.24
CA HIS A 77 5.63 -0.83 -11.81
C HIS A 77 5.99 -0.25 -13.18
N LEU A 78 7.24 -0.37 -13.64
CA LEU A 78 7.66 0.18 -14.93
C LEU A 78 6.84 -0.34 -16.13
N PRO A 79 6.36 -1.59 -16.16
CA PRO A 79 5.52 -2.05 -17.27
C PRO A 79 4.16 -1.36 -17.37
N PHE A 80 3.75 -0.62 -16.34
CA PHE A 80 2.45 0.05 -16.30
C PHE A 80 2.61 1.54 -16.52
N ALA A 81 1.66 2.15 -17.25
CA ALA A 81 1.68 3.59 -17.49
C ALA A 81 1.08 4.31 -16.26
N ILE A 82 1.94 4.87 -15.42
CA ILE A 82 1.53 5.56 -14.19
C ILE A 82 1.87 7.04 -14.32
N GLY A 83 0.85 7.85 -14.57
CA GLY A 83 0.95 9.29 -14.55
C GLY A 83 0.29 9.88 -13.31
N GLN A 84 0.08 11.20 -13.32
CA GLN A 84 -0.55 11.88 -12.20
C GLN A 84 -1.97 11.37 -11.90
N PRO A 85 -2.84 11.14 -12.92
CA PRO A 85 -4.20 10.64 -12.63
C PRO A 85 -4.19 9.28 -11.92
N GLU A 86 -3.34 8.35 -12.36
CA GLU A 86 -3.22 7.02 -11.74
C GLU A 86 -2.68 7.12 -10.32
N ARG A 87 -1.67 7.97 -10.12
CA ARG A 87 -1.10 8.23 -8.79
C ARG A 87 -2.17 8.78 -7.85
N ASP A 88 -2.94 9.76 -8.30
CA ASP A 88 -3.95 10.41 -7.47
C ASP A 88 -5.08 9.44 -7.11
N ALA A 89 -5.53 8.62 -8.06
CA ALA A 89 -6.56 7.62 -7.82
C ALA A 89 -6.08 6.56 -6.83
N TRP A 90 -4.88 6.03 -7.05
CA TRP A 90 -4.30 5.02 -6.15
C TRP A 90 -4.18 5.54 -4.72
N LEU A 91 -3.59 6.72 -4.58
CA LEU A 91 -3.42 7.34 -3.26
C LEU A 91 -4.77 7.61 -2.60
N GLY A 92 -5.73 8.14 -3.34
CA GLY A 92 -7.07 8.38 -2.81
C GLY A 92 -7.72 7.13 -2.24
N HIS A 93 -7.61 6.01 -2.93
CA HIS A 93 -8.15 4.73 -2.45
C HIS A 93 -7.43 4.24 -1.21
N MET A 94 -6.10 4.37 -1.17
CA MET A 94 -5.33 3.93 0.00
C MET A 94 -5.63 4.79 1.23
N LEU A 95 -5.69 6.12 1.07
CA LEU A 95 -6.02 7.02 2.18
C LEU A 95 -7.45 6.77 2.69
N ALA A 96 -8.40 6.53 1.78
CA ALA A 96 -9.77 6.20 2.16
C ALA A 96 -9.82 4.88 2.94
N ALA A 97 -9.02 3.88 2.54
CA ALA A 97 -8.95 2.62 3.26
C ALA A 97 -8.44 2.80 4.69
N ILE A 98 -7.39 3.61 4.87
CA ILE A 98 -6.85 3.92 6.19
C ILE A 98 -7.91 4.59 7.06
N ASP A 99 -8.65 5.55 6.50
CA ASP A 99 -9.70 6.25 7.23
C ASP A 99 -10.86 5.32 7.58
N GLU A 100 -11.28 4.45 6.66
CA GLU A 100 -12.38 3.53 6.87
C GLU A 100 -12.07 2.50 7.97
N VAL A 101 -10.84 2.01 8.00
CA VAL A 101 -10.39 1.07 9.04
C VAL A 101 -10.26 1.76 10.39
N GLY A 102 -10.06 3.08 10.40
CA GLY A 102 -10.04 3.85 11.64
C GLY A 102 -8.69 3.83 12.34
N VAL A 103 -7.60 3.88 11.59
CA VAL A 103 -6.25 3.92 12.16
C VAL A 103 -6.08 5.20 12.97
N ALA A 104 -5.67 5.05 14.24
CA ALA A 104 -5.47 6.19 15.14
C ALA A 104 -4.11 6.86 14.91
N GLU A 105 -4.01 8.13 15.32
CA GLU A 105 -2.73 8.83 15.33
C GLU A 105 -1.83 8.27 16.44
N PRO A 106 -0.50 8.32 16.30
CA PRO A 106 0.25 8.93 15.19
C PRO A 106 0.47 7.99 13.99
N ALA A 107 0.07 6.72 14.07
CA ALA A 107 0.26 5.76 12.99
C ALA A 107 -0.40 6.24 11.69
N ARG A 108 -1.59 6.82 11.78
CA ARG A 108 -2.33 7.31 10.62
C ARG A 108 -1.50 8.30 9.79
N THR A 109 -0.94 9.33 10.42
CA THR A 109 -0.13 10.32 9.71
C THR A 109 1.12 9.68 9.11
N LEU A 110 1.79 8.80 9.85
CA LEU A 110 2.99 8.11 9.33
C LEU A 110 2.68 7.28 8.09
N MET A 111 1.56 6.56 8.09
CA MET A 111 1.15 5.75 6.95
C MET A 111 0.78 6.64 5.75
N ARG A 112 0.01 7.71 5.99
CA ARG A 112 -0.37 8.63 4.92
C ARG A 112 0.85 9.26 4.27
N ASP A 113 1.82 9.72 5.05
CA ASP A 113 3.06 10.31 4.52
C ASP A 113 3.84 9.31 3.68
N TYR A 114 3.94 8.07 4.14
CA TYR A 114 4.62 7.03 3.37
C TYR A 114 3.93 6.80 2.02
N PHE A 115 2.62 6.58 2.03
CA PHE A 115 1.89 6.26 0.79
C PHE A 115 1.93 7.42 -0.20
N GLU A 116 1.87 8.66 0.28
CA GLU A 116 1.99 9.83 -0.59
C GLU A 116 3.33 9.83 -1.33
N ARG A 117 4.42 9.59 -0.61
CA ARG A 117 5.76 9.55 -1.22
C ARG A 117 5.91 8.34 -2.14
N ALA A 118 5.44 7.17 -1.72
CA ALA A 118 5.55 5.95 -2.51
C ALA A 118 4.76 6.06 -3.82
N ALA A 119 3.54 6.59 -3.77
CA ALA A 119 2.72 6.77 -4.97
C ALA A 119 3.39 7.71 -5.96
N THR A 120 3.93 8.83 -5.48
CA THR A 120 4.65 9.79 -6.33
C THR A 120 5.89 9.15 -6.96
N PHE A 121 6.62 8.34 -6.19
CA PHE A 121 7.82 7.65 -6.67
C PHE A 121 7.51 6.68 -7.82
N MET A 122 6.30 6.16 -7.90
CA MET A 122 5.91 5.22 -8.96
C MET A 122 5.56 5.89 -10.29
N ILE A 123 5.41 7.22 -10.33
CA ILE A 123 5.08 7.94 -11.57
C ILE A 123 6.18 7.68 -12.60
N ASN A 124 5.78 7.25 -13.79
CA ASN A 124 6.69 6.99 -14.92
C ASN A 124 6.20 7.59 -16.23
N GLN A 125 5.11 8.36 -16.22
CA GLN A 125 4.56 9.08 -17.36
C GLN A 125 4.45 10.56 -17.01
N GLN A 126 4.83 11.41 -17.94
CA GLN A 126 4.74 12.84 -17.75
C GLN A 126 3.67 13.47 -18.64
#